data_edd24e270d3971628d83d3bc3ef35cb4
#
_entry.id   edd24e270d3971628d83d3bc3ef35cb4
#
_cell.length_a   1.000
_cell.length_b   1.000
_cell.length_c   1.000
_cell.angle_alpha   90.00
_cell.angle_beta   90.00
_cell.angle_gamma   90.00
#
_symmetry.space_group_name_H-M   'P 1'
#
loop_
_entity.id
_entity.type
_entity.pdbx_description
1 polymer ?
#
loop_
_entity_poly.entity_id
_entity_poly.type
_entity_poly.pdbx_seq_one_letter_code
_entity_poly.pdbx_strand_id
1 'polypeptide(L)'
;IARYGCPSTAMCSTMHLGACAAALLRHHDNERLKDILRRVDKDVLIGTLSYSDPETGSHFWYPMSSRAERTDTGWKVFKKASWTTSGGFADWYIIQTTSPDFGGDYSNLSCFLVTKDQIKADPANWDGLGMRGNQSGPISVDGVEIAPDALVGPIGDGAKSNDEVVDPFFLVCSSACWNGISLAAMDITKNHTTRKVHNDVGMRVADYPTIQDYVGECLIDTNASRSYVCLAAKALDDQTNNCDWAPHAEISHLPRTAILNWLWQVKFFSSKNVTHVVDKMLHACG
;
A
#
# COMPACT_ATOMS: atom_id res chain seq x y z
N ILE A 1 11.58 5.24 6.96
CA ILE A 1 10.58 6.33 7.06
C ILE A 1 9.77 6.16 8.34
N ALA A 2 9.01 5.04 8.54
CA ALA A 2 8.08 4.88 9.66
C ALA A 2 8.74 4.90 11.06
N ARG A 3 9.99 4.41 11.21
CA ARG A 3 10.71 4.38 12.49
C ARG A 3 11.20 5.77 12.93
N TYR A 4 11.81 6.52 12.03
CA TYR A 4 12.52 7.78 12.35
C TYR A 4 11.80 9.02 11.83
N GLY A 5 10.70 8.85 11.13
CA GLY A 5 9.90 9.90 10.54
C GLY A 5 8.41 9.73 10.87
N CYS A 6 7.59 9.70 9.84
CA CYS A 6 6.13 9.64 9.98
C CYS A 6 5.55 8.38 9.34
N PRO A 7 4.78 7.55 10.08
CA PRO A 7 4.08 6.41 9.52
C PRO A 7 3.11 6.77 8.38
N SER A 8 2.45 7.92 8.47
CA SER A 8 1.56 8.41 7.40
C SER A 8 2.34 8.65 6.09
N THR A 9 3.52 9.27 6.17
CA THR A 9 4.42 9.46 5.00
C THR A 9 4.89 8.12 4.45
N ALA A 10 5.20 7.14 5.32
CA ALA A 10 5.57 5.81 4.87
C ALA A 10 4.43 5.12 4.09
N MET A 11 3.18 5.31 4.51
CA MET A 11 2.02 4.78 3.79
C MET A 11 1.77 5.52 2.47
N CYS A 12 1.93 6.86 2.42
CA CYS A 12 1.90 7.60 1.15
C CYS A 12 2.95 7.07 0.17
N SER A 13 4.19 6.82 0.65
CA SER A 13 5.26 6.22 -0.16
C SER A 13 4.89 4.82 -0.64
N THR A 14 4.26 3.99 0.21
CA THR A 14 3.78 2.65 -0.16
C THR A 14 2.80 2.70 -1.33
N MET A 15 1.81 3.59 -1.27
CA MET A 15 0.80 3.71 -2.33
C MET A 15 1.39 4.32 -3.61
N HIS A 16 2.32 5.25 -3.48
CA HIS A 16 3.06 5.80 -4.62
C HIS A 16 3.90 4.73 -5.32
N LEU A 17 4.65 3.93 -4.58
CA LEU A 17 5.44 2.82 -5.13
C LEU A 17 4.55 1.78 -5.82
N GLY A 18 3.40 1.44 -5.23
CA GLY A 18 2.43 0.54 -5.85
C GLY A 18 1.86 1.09 -7.17
N ALA A 19 1.56 2.38 -7.24
CA ALA A 19 1.11 3.04 -8.47
C ALA A 19 2.21 3.06 -9.53
N CYS A 20 3.45 3.40 -9.15
CA CYS A 20 4.60 3.35 -10.05
C CYS A 20 4.85 1.93 -10.59
N ALA A 21 4.76 0.92 -9.74
CA ALA A 21 4.96 -0.47 -10.12
C ALA A 21 3.88 -0.95 -11.10
N ALA A 22 2.61 -0.59 -10.89
CA ALA A 22 1.52 -0.90 -11.81
C ALA A 22 1.71 -0.22 -13.17
N ALA A 23 2.17 1.05 -13.18
CA ALA A 23 2.51 1.76 -14.41
C ALA A 23 3.72 1.13 -15.11
N LEU A 24 4.78 0.76 -14.37
CA LEU A 24 5.98 0.10 -14.90
C LEU A 24 5.67 -1.25 -15.53
N LEU A 25 4.76 -2.04 -14.95
CA LEU A 25 4.35 -3.32 -15.54
C LEU A 25 3.74 -3.15 -16.94
N ARG A 26 3.13 -2.01 -17.23
CA ARG A 26 2.32 -1.78 -18.44
C ARG A 26 2.82 -0.63 -19.34
N HIS A 27 4.04 -0.13 -19.12
CA HIS A 27 4.53 1.05 -19.84
C HIS A 27 5.03 0.77 -21.26
N HIS A 28 5.41 -0.48 -21.59
CA HIS A 28 6.18 -0.79 -22.81
C HIS A 28 5.56 -0.22 -24.10
N ASP A 29 4.24 -0.35 -24.26
CA ASP A 29 3.52 0.11 -25.45
C ASP A 29 2.61 1.32 -25.13
N ASN A 30 2.88 2.08 -24.06
CA ASN A 30 2.07 3.17 -23.61
C ASN A 30 2.92 4.42 -23.30
N GLU A 31 2.94 5.38 -24.24
CA GLU A 31 3.76 6.59 -24.09
C GLU A 31 3.27 7.51 -22.96
N ARG A 32 1.99 7.48 -22.62
CA ARG A 32 1.45 8.24 -21.48
C ARG A 32 1.99 7.74 -20.15
N LEU A 33 2.06 6.43 -19.98
CA LEU A 33 2.67 5.81 -18.78
C LEU A 33 4.18 6.08 -18.75
N LYS A 34 4.88 5.99 -19.87
CA LYS A 34 6.31 6.36 -19.97
C LYS A 34 6.55 7.82 -19.59
N ASP A 35 5.71 8.74 -20.09
CA ASP A 35 5.85 10.17 -19.76
C ASP A 35 5.70 10.40 -18.27
N ILE A 36 4.64 9.87 -17.64
CA ILE A 36 4.44 10.02 -16.20
C ILE A 36 5.61 9.43 -15.40
N LEU A 37 6.07 8.23 -15.74
CA LEU A 37 7.18 7.59 -15.04
C LEU A 37 8.49 8.40 -15.13
N ARG A 38 8.80 8.98 -16.31
CA ARG A 38 9.95 9.88 -16.48
C ARG A 38 9.84 11.17 -15.65
N ARG A 39 8.61 11.63 -15.42
CA ARG A 39 8.33 12.85 -14.68
C ARG A 39 8.19 12.68 -13.18
N VAL A 40 7.99 11.45 -12.70
CA VAL A 40 7.89 11.15 -11.26
C VAL A 40 9.06 11.74 -10.48
N ASP A 41 10.29 11.51 -10.91
CA ASP A 41 11.48 12.05 -10.27
C ASP A 41 11.74 13.51 -10.65
N LYS A 42 11.68 13.81 -11.95
CA LYS A 42 12.00 15.14 -12.48
C LYS A 42 11.08 16.24 -11.97
N ASP A 43 9.76 15.97 -11.95
CA ASP A 43 8.72 16.95 -11.61
C ASP A 43 8.15 16.70 -10.19
N VAL A 44 8.67 15.69 -9.49
CA VAL A 44 8.22 15.26 -8.15
C VAL A 44 6.72 14.92 -8.13
N LEU A 45 6.24 14.18 -9.13
CA LEU A 45 4.83 13.80 -9.24
C LEU A 45 4.49 12.66 -8.27
N ILE A 46 3.43 12.83 -7.51
CA ILE A 46 2.93 11.83 -6.58
C ILE A 46 1.82 11.02 -7.25
N GLY A 47 2.03 9.72 -7.37
CA GLY A 47 1.00 8.78 -7.80
C GLY A 47 0.33 8.08 -6.64
N THR A 48 -0.87 7.56 -6.86
CA THR A 48 -1.56 6.73 -5.88
C THR A 48 -2.48 5.71 -6.55
N LEU A 49 -2.93 4.73 -5.77
CA LEU A 49 -3.90 3.71 -6.17
C LEU A 49 -5.27 4.04 -5.58
N SER A 50 -6.34 3.85 -6.37
CA SER A 50 -7.71 4.01 -5.92
C SER A 50 -8.55 2.80 -6.31
N TYR A 51 -8.51 1.78 -5.47
CA TYR A 51 -9.10 0.46 -5.73
C TYR A 51 -10.29 0.14 -4.85
N SER A 52 -10.40 0.70 -3.65
CA SER A 52 -11.55 0.49 -2.76
C SER A 52 -12.87 0.91 -3.40
N ASP A 53 -13.97 0.36 -2.88
CA ASP A 53 -15.32 0.63 -3.34
C ASP A 53 -16.24 0.82 -2.12
N PRO A 54 -17.20 1.78 -2.11
CA PRO A 54 -18.07 2.04 -0.98
C PRO A 54 -18.94 0.85 -0.59
N GLU A 55 -19.33 0.02 -1.55
CA GLU A 55 -20.21 -1.11 -1.31
C GLU A 55 -19.47 -2.35 -0.78
N THR A 56 -18.20 -2.48 -1.11
CA THR A 56 -17.38 -3.65 -0.74
C THR A 56 -16.17 -3.32 0.13
N GLY A 57 -15.98 -2.05 0.47
CA GLY A 57 -14.85 -1.59 1.30
C GLY A 57 -13.51 -1.78 0.60
N SER A 58 -12.62 -2.53 1.21
CA SER A 58 -11.31 -2.85 0.65
C SER A 58 -11.27 -4.10 -0.23
N HIS A 59 -12.40 -4.70 -0.53
CA HIS A 59 -12.49 -5.82 -1.47
C HIS A 59 -12.41 -5.33 -2.91
N PHE A 60 -11.24 -4.88 -3.31
CA PHE A 60 -11.01 -4.28 -4.62
C PHE A 60 -11.20 -5.26 -5.80
N TRP A 61 -11.32 -6.56 -5.54
CA TRP A 61 -11.74 -7.56 -6.54
C TRP A 61 -13.20 -7.40 -6.98
N TYR A 62 -14.00 -6.59 -6.27
CA TYR A 62 -15.43 -6.38 -6.52
C TYR A 62 -15.77 -4.88 -6.56
N PRO A 63 -15.33 -4.13 -7.57
CA PRO A 63 -15.61 -2.69 -7.68
C PRO A 63 -17.05 -2.43 -8.16
N MET A 64 -18.05 -2.69 -7.33
CA MET A 64 -19.47 -2.68 -7.67
C MET A 64 -20.00 -1.31 -8.08
N SER A 65 -19.48 -0.23 -7.49
CA SER A 65 -19.87 1.15 -7.80
C SER A 65 -19.06 1.78 -8.93
N SER A 66 -18.18 1.03 -9.58
CA SER A 66 -17.19 1.56 -10.51
C SER A 66 -17.26 0.82 -11.84
N ARG A 67 -17.32 1.56 -12.95
CA ARG A 67 -17.41 0.99 -14.30
C ARG A 67 -16.70 1.85 -15.33
N ALA A 68 -16.40 1.27 -16.48
CA ALA A 68 -15.94 1.98 -17.67
C ALA A 68 -16.86 1.67 -18.86
N GLU A 69 -16.97 2.65 -19.75
CA GLU A 69 -17.76 2.57 -20.98
C GLU A 69 -16.86 2.95 -22.16
N ARG A 70 -17.04 2.29 -23.33
CA ARG A 70 -16.35 2.70 -24.56
C ARG A 70 -17.02 3.96 -25.10
N THR A 71 -16.21 4.87 -25.64
CA THR A 71 -16.68 6.01 -26.44
C THR A 71 -15.98 6.01 -27.81
N ASP A 72 -16.41 6.87 -28.73
CA ASP A 72 -15.76 6.98 -30.04
C ASP A 72 -14.32 7.50 -29.95
N THR A 73 -13.97 8.18 -28.85
CA THR A 73 -12.69 8.85 -28.64
C THR A 73 -11.83 8.26 -27.51
N GLY A 74 -12.30 7.21 -26.84
CA GLY A 74 -11.60 6.60 -25.71
C GLY A 74 -12.51 5.90 -24.72
N TRP A 75 -12.48 6.35 -23.48
CA TRP A 75 -13.21 5.73 -22.37
C TRP A 75 -13.99 6.78 -21.59
N LYS A 76 -15.14 6.41 -21.09
CA LYS A 76 -15.87 7.16 -20.08
C LYS A 76 -15.86 6.37 -18.78
N VAL A 77 -15.25 6.94 -17.72
CA VAL A 77 -14.99 6.22 -16.49
C VAL A 77 -15.78 6.76 -15.31
N PHE A 78 -16.25 5.85 -14.48
CA PHE A 78 -16.95 6.11 -13.24
C PHE A 78 -16.25 5.35 -12.11
N LYS A 79 -15.86 6.06 -11.07
CA LYS A 79 -15.22 5.47 -9.89
C LYS A 79 -15.78 6.12 -8.65
N LYS A 80 -16.08 5.30 -7.65
CA LYS A 80 -16.22 5.73 -6.26
C LYS A 80 -15.26 4.93 -5.42
N ALA A 81 -14.51 5.60 -4.56
CA ALA A 81 -13.61 4.95 -3.64
C ALA A 81 -13.82 5.51 -2.24
N SER A 82 -13.92 4.62 -1.25
CA SER A 82 -14.05 4.99 0.17
C SER A 82 -12.72 5.49 0.72
N TRP A 83 -11.63 4.90 0.25
CA TRP A 83 -10.28 5.10 0.80
C TRP A 83 -9.29 5.26 -0.34
N THR A 84 -8.70 6.46 -0.45
CA THR A 84 -7.64 6.74 -1.42
C THR A 84 -6.55 7.52 -0.72
N THR A 85 -5.44 6.89 -0.41
CA THR A 85 -4.28 7.55 0.19
C THR A 85 -3.80 8.67 -0.71
N SER A 86 -3.46 9.83 -0.13
CA SER A 86 -3.15 11.08 -0.83
C SER A 86 -4.32 11.60 -1.69
N GLY A 87 -5.58 11.21 -1.37
CA GLY A 87 -6.78 11.65 -2.09
C GLY A 87 -6.92 13.16 -2.13
N GLY A 88 -7.02 13.73 -3.36
CA GLY A 88 -7.04 15.17 -3.60
C GLY A 88 -5.66 15.86 -3.59
N PHE A 89 -4.59 15.17 -3.20
CA PHE A 89 -3.22 15.71 -3.18
C PHE A 89 -2.31 15.05 -4.21
N ALA A 90 -2.51 13.76 -4.52
CA ALA A 90 -1.74 13.10 -5.57
C ALA A 90 -1.98 13.76 -6.94
N ASP A 91 -0.97 13.72 -7.81
CA ASP A 91 -1.00 14.31 -9.14
C ASP A 91 -1.67 13.39 -10.17
N TRP A 92 -1.52 12.07 -9.94
CA TRP A 92 -2.09 11.04 -10.81
C TRP A 92 -2.53 9.82 -10.00
N TYR A 93 -3.52 9.11 -10.53
CA TYR A 93 -4.20 7.99 -9.88
C TYR A 93 -4.32 6.82 -10.85
N ILE A 94 -4.03 5.62 -10.41
CA ILE A 94 -4.52 4.42 -11.08
C ILE A 94 -5.81 4.00 -10.37
N ILE A 95 -6.91 4.06 -11.10
CA ILE A 95 -8.23 3.64 -10.63
C ILE A 95 -8.57 2.29 -11.24
N GLN A 96 -9.29 1.45 -10.48
CA GLN A 96 -9.81 0.17 -10.97
C GLN A 96 -11.32 0.24 -11.08
N THR A 97 -11.84 -0.30 -12.18
CA THR A 97 -13.27 -0.40 -12.48
C THR A 97 -13.61 -1.79 -13.02
N THR A 98 -14.89 -2.12 -13.13
CA THR A 98 -15.30 -3.19 -14.05
C THR A 98 -14.97 -2.79 -15.49
N SER A 99 -14.65 -3.77 -16.33
CA SER A 99 -14.34 -3.52 -17.74
C SER A 99 -15.58 -3.09 -18.53
N PRO A 100 -15.40 -2.43 -19.70
CA PRO A 100 -16.53 -2.02 -20.55
C PRO A 100 -17.46 -3.17 -20.95
N ASP A 101 -16.90 -4.38 -21.08
CA ASP A 101 -17.64 -5.58 -21.49
C ASP A 101 -17.95 -6.48 -20.28
N PHE A 102 -18.14 -5.89 -19.11
CA PHE A 102 -18.38 -6.62 -17.86
C PHE A 102 -19.74 -7.35 -17.90
N GLY A 103 -19.70 -8.68 -17.87
CA GLY A 103 -20.88 -9.57 -17.88
C GLY A 103 -21.18 -10.23 -16.52
N GLY A 104 -20.68 -9.65 -15.42
CA GLY A 104 -20.84 -10.24 -14.07
C GLY A 104 -19.63 -11.05 -13.60
N ASP A 105 -18.60 -11.21 -14.44
CA ASP A 105 -17.36 -11.88 -14.08
C ASP A 105 -16.32 -10.88 -13.54
N TYR A 106 -16.11 -10.90 -12.24
CA TYR A 106 -15.15 -10.04 -11.55
C TYR A 106 -13.67 -10.39 -11.81
N SER A 107 -13.34 -11.35 -12.65
CA SER A 107 -12.02 -11.44 -13.25
C SER A 107 -11.80 -10.41 -14.37
N ASN A 108 -12.88 -9.85 -14.93
CA ASN A 108 -12.86 -8.87 -16.01
C ASN A 108 -12.87 -7.43 -15.47
N LEU A 109 -11.74 -7.03 -14.90
CA LEU A 109 -11.50 -5.68 -14.38
C LEU A 109 -10.51 -4.93 -15.26
N SER A 110 -10.60 -3.61 -15.27
CA SER A 110 -9.66 -2.74 -15.99
C SER A 110 -9.15 -1.60 -15.13
N CYS A 111 -7.91 -1.20 -15.35
CA CYS A 111 -7.28 -0.09 -14.67
C CYS A 111 -7.09 1.10 -15.62
N PHE A 112 -7.30 2.31 -15.11
CA PHE A 112 -7.18 3.54 -15.87
C PHE A 112 -6.34 4.56 -15.11
N LEU A 113 -5.55 5.31 -15.86
CA LEU A 113 -4.81 6.47 -15.37
C LEU A 113 -5.68 7.71 -15.47
N VAL A 114 -5.92 8.35 -14.34
CA VAL A 114 -6.56 9.68 -14.29
C VAL A 114 -5.68 10.67 -13.54
N THR A 115 -5.83 11.94 -13.84
CA THR A 115 -5.09 13.04 -13.23
C THR A 115 -5.90 13.74 -12.16
N LYS A 116 -5.26 14.56 -11.34
CA LYS A 116 -5.87 15.25 -10.21
C LYS A 116 -7.09 16.08 -10.60
N ASP A 117 -7.06 16.73 -11.77
CA ASP A 117 -8.14 17.55 -12.31
C ASP A 117 -9.37 16.74 -12.75
N GLN A 118 -9.22 15.43 -12.92
CA GLN A 118 -10.27 14.50 -13.33
C GLN A 118 -10.99 13.84 -12.16
N ILE A 119 -10.55 14.09 -10.93
CA ILE A 119 -11.16 13.52 -9.73
C ILE A 119 -11.85 14.58 -8.87
N LYS A 120 -12.84 14.16 -8.12
CA LYS A 120 -13.41 14.92 -7.00
C LYS A 120 -12.98 14.25 -5.69
N ALA A 121 -12.41 15.03 -4.79
CA ALA A 121 -12.01 14.59 -3.47
C ALA A 121 -12.57 15.56 -2.42
N ASP A 122 -12.88 15.03 -1.23
CA ASP A 122 -13.21 15.84 -0.07
C ASP A 122 -12.23 15.55 1.07
N PRO A 123 -11.12 16.29 1.15
CA PRO A 123 -10.13 16.10 2.20
C PRO A 123 -10.67 16.26 3.62
N ALA A 124 -11.76 16.99 3.83
CA ALA A 124 -12.38 17.17 5.14
C ALA A 124 -13.04 15.88 5.68
N ASN A 125 -13.36 14.93 4.81
CA ASN A 125 -13.94 13.64 5.16
C ASN A 125 -12.92 12.58 5.58
N TRP A 126 -11.66 12.95 5.80
CA TRP A 126 -10.67 12.05 6.37
C TRP A 126 -10.46 12.34 7.86
N ASP A 127 -11.01 11.49 8.72
CA ASP A 127 -10.82 11.55 10.19
C ASP A 127 -10.52 10.13 10.72
N GLY A 128 -9.35 9.61 10.38
CA GLY A 128 -8.88 8.31 10.86
C GLY A 128 -8.39 8.37 12.31
N LEU A 129 -8.57 7.29 13.07
CA LEU A 129 -7.99 7.14 14.40
C LEU A 129 -6.45 7.22 14.34
N GLY A 130 -5.85 6.56 13.35
CA GLY A 130 -4.42 6.62 13.03
C GLY A 130 -4.18 7.08 11.59
N MET A 131 -2.93 7.22 11.20
CA MET A 131 -2.53 7.59 9.82
C MET A 131 -3.18 8.90 9.32
N ARG A 132 -3.46 9.84 10.21
CA ARG A 132 -4.18 11.08 9.87
C ARG A 132 -3.51 11.89 8.75
N GLY A 133 -2.18 11.87 8.70
CA GLY A 133 -1.40 12.60 7.71
C GLY A 133 -1.29 11.93 6.34
N ASN A 134 -1.92 10.77 6.10
CA ASN A 134 -1.85 10.10 4.79
C ASN A 134 -3.02 10.46 3.87
N GLN A 135 -4.01 11.20 4.37
CA GLN A 135 -5.18 11.64 3.61
C GLN A 135 -5.83 10.50 2.80
N SER A 136 -6.28 9.45 3.49
CA SER A 136 -6.94 8.31 2.85
C SER A 136 -8.46 8.53 2.71
N GLY A 137 -8.87 9.72 2.33
CA GLY A 137 -10.27 10.11 2.16
C GLY A 137 -10.92 9.56 0.89
N PRO A 138 -12.24 9.73 0.77
CA PRO A 138 -12.98 9.29 -0.40
C PRO A 138 -12.65 10.15 -1.64
N ILE A 139 -12.70 9.52 -2.80
CA ILE A 139 -12.66 10.20 -4.10
C ILE A 139 -13.76 9.67 -5.02
N SER A 140 -14.07 10.47 -6.04
CA SER A 140 -14.94 10.02 -7.14
C SER A 140 -14.46 10.55 -8.49
N VAL A 141 -14.72 9.75 -9.53
CA VAL A 141 -14.65 10.12 -10.94
C VAL A 141 -16.05 9.90 -11.50
N ASP A 142 -16.66 10.92 -12.07
CA ASP A 142 -18.08 10.90 -12.44
C ASP A 142 -18.27 11.10 -13.95
N GLY A 143 -18.16 10.02 -14.71
CA GLY A 143 -18.34 10.02 -16.14
C GLY A 143 -17.31 10.86 -16.89
N VAL A 144 -16.08 10.86 -16.43
CA VAL A 144 -14.98 11.60 -17.07
C VAL A 144 -14.56 10.87 -18.33
N GLU A 145 -14.48 11.59 -19.44
CA GLU A 145 -13.93 11.09 -20.70
C GLU A 145 -12.40 11.17 -20.67
N ILE A 146 -11.76 10.06 -20.99
CA ILE A 146 -10.30 9.91 -21.02
C ILE A 146 -9.84 9.28 -22.33
N ALA A 147 -8.64 9.64 -22.76
CA ALA A 147 -8.06 9.15 -24.00
C ALA A 147 -7.80 7.62 -23.98
N PRO A 148 -7.70 6.96 -25.13
CA PRO A 148 -7.46 5.53 -25.22
C PRO A 148 -6.20 5.06 -24.47
N ASP A 149 -5.15 5.88 -24.49
CA ASP A 149 -3.86 5.64 -23.83
C ASP A 149 -3.88 5.80 -22.29
N ALA A 150 -5.01 6.23 -21.73
CA ALA A 150 -5.22 6.23 -20.27
C ALA A 150 -5.50 4.82 -19.71
N LEU A 151 -5.76 3.83 -20.55
CA LEU A 151 -5.88 2.44 -20.15
C LEU A 151 -4.52 1.89 -19.70
N VAL A 152 -4.49 1.29 -18.52
CA VAL A 152 -3.28 0.69 -17.91
C VAL A 152 -3.31 -0.82 -18.14
N GLY A 153 -2.64 -1.27 -19.18
CA GLY A 153 -2.67 -2.66 -19.66
C GLY A 153 -3.84 -2.94 -20.59
N PRO A 154 -4.04 -4.20 -20.99
CA PRO A 154 -5.20 -4.60 -21.78
C PRO A 154 -6.52 -4.48 -21.00
N ILE A 155 -7.63 -4.39 -21.74
CA ILE A 155 -8.98 -4.55 -21.15
C ILE A 155 -9.07 -5.92 -20.48
N GLY A 156 -9.62 -5.96 -19.27
CA GLY A 156 -9.76 -7.20 -18.49
C GLY A 156 -8.51 -7.61 -17.70
N ASP A 157 -7.42 -6.84 -17.79
CA ASP A 157 -6.14 -7.18 -17.16
C ASP A 157 -6.03 -6.74 -15.67
N GLY A 158 -7.02 -6.04 -15.16
CA GLY A 158 -6.95 -5.43 -13.82
C GLY A 158 -6.73 -6.45 -12.70
N ALA A 159 -7.43 -7.58 -12.71
CA ALA A 159 -7.23 -8.63 -11.71
C ALA A 159 -5.82 -9.21 -11.77
N LYS A 160 -5.29 -9.46 -12.98
CA LYS A 160 -3.92 -9.93 -13.17
C LYS A 160 -2.90 -8.90 -12.69
N SER A 161 -3.11 -7.62 -13.00
CA SER A 161 -2.24 -6.53 -12.54
C SER A 161 -2.22 -6.43 -11.01
N ASN A 162 -3.36 -6.66 -10.34
CA ASN A 162 -3.43 -6.71 -8.89
C ASN A 162 -2.55 -7.83 -8.33
N ASP A 163 -2.74 -9.05 -8.81
CA ASP A 163 -2.01 -10.22 -8.32
C ASP A 163 -0.52 -10.16 -8.60
N GLU A 164 -0.15 -9.59 -9.74
CA GLU A 164 1.23 -9.56 -10.19
C GLU A 164 2.07 -8.45 -9.56
N VAL A 165 1.46 -7.31 -9.27
CA VAL A 165 2.23 -6.12 -8.86
C VAL A 165 1.63 -5.42 -7.67
N VAL A 166 0.33 -5.08 -7.70
CA VAL A 166 -0.25 -4.19 -6.68
C VAL A 166 -0.22 -4.85 -5.31
N ASP A 167 -0.72 -6.07 -5.19
CA ASP A 167 -0.70 -6.82 -3.94
C ASP A 167 0.72 -7.07 -3.43
N PRO A 168 1.67 -7.57 -4.23
CA PRO A 168 3.04 -7.72 -3.79
C PRO A 168 3.65 -6.45 -3.19
N PHE A 169 3.58 -5.33 -3.88
CA PHE A 169 4.13 -4.07 -3.37
C PHE A 169 3.38 -3.59 -2.13
N PHE A 170 2.06 -3.61 -2.15
CA PHE A 170 1.25 -3.18 -1.02
C PHE A 170 1.51 -4.03 0.23
N LEU A 171 1.53 -5.35 0.11
CA LEU A 171 1.69 -6.27 1.24
C LEU A 171 3.09 -6.18 1.86
N VAL A 172 4.14 -6.14 1.03
CA VAL A 172 5.53 -6.03 1.51
C VAL A 172 5.80 -4.65 2.14
N CYS A 173 5.44 -3.57 1.45
CA CYS A 173 5.73 -2.21 1.92
C CYS A 173 4.89 -1.84 3.16
N SER A 174 3.62 -2.26 3.22
CA SER A 174 2.78 -2.08 4.43
C SER A 174 3.36 -2.83 5.62
N SER A 175 3.81 -4.07 5.41
CA SER A 175 4.46 -4.87 6.46
C SER A 175 5.75 -4.24 6.96
N ALA A 176 6.55 -3.68 6.06
CA ALA A 176 7.74 -2.92 6.42
C ALA A 176 7.39 -1.63 7.21
N CYS A 177 6.30 -0.94 6.86
CA CYS A 177 5.81 0.21 7.60
C CYS A 177 5.43 -0.18 9.03
N TRP A 178 4.67 -1.25 9.25
CA TRP A 178 4.29 -1.73 10.57
C TRP A 178 5.48 -2.14 11.43
N ASN A 179 6.46 -2.82 10.83
CA ASN A 179 7.72 -3.13 11.52
C ASN A 179 8.49 -1.86 11.92
N GLY A 180 8.43 -0.82 11.09
CA GLY A 180 8.98 0.49 11.42
C GLY A 180 8.28 1.15 12.60
N ILE A 181 6.95 1.06 12.70
CA ILE A 181 6.15 1.54 13.84
C ILE A 181 6.52 0.76 15.11
N SER A 182 6.64 -0.57 15.04
CA SER A 182 7.06 -1.40 16.17
C SER A 182 8.41 -0.96 16.73
N LEU A 183 9.39 -0.73 15.86
CA LEU A 183 10.72 -0.24 16.26
C LEU A 183 10.66 1.16 16.86
N ALA A 184 9.85 2.06 16.31
CA ALA A 184 9.65 3.41 16.87
C ALA A 184 9.06 3.36 18.28
N ALA A 185 8.04 2.52 18.51
CA ALA A 185 7.44 2.31 19.83
C ALA A 185 8.49 1.81 20.85
N MET A 186 9.32 0.85 20.45
CA MET A 186 10.42 0.36 21.31
C MET A 186 11.48 1.44 21.57
N ASP A 187 11.85 2.27 20.59
CA ASP A 187 12.79 3.39 20.80
C ASP A 187 12.23 4.41 21.81
N ILE A 188 10.94 4.75 21.73
CA ILE A 188 10.26 5.65 22.66
C ILE A 188 10.26 5.03 24.06
N THR A 189 9.87 3.76 24.17
CA THR A 189 9.83 3.02 25.44
C THR A 189 11.20 2.93 26.09
N LYS A 190 12.22 2.59 25.33
CA LYS A 190 13.62 2.58 25.80
C LYS A 190 14.01 3.94 26.39
N ASN A 191 13.73 5.03 25.67
CA ASN A 191 14.07 6.37 26.12
C ASN A 191 13.33 6.76 27.39
N HIS A 192 12.06 6.36 27.53
CA HIS A 192 11.26 6.63 28.72
C HIS A 192 11.76 5.80 29.91
N THR A 193 11.81 4.49 29.77
CA THR A 193 12.07 3.55 30.88
C THR A 193 13.47 3.63 31.43
N THR A 194 14.46 4.01 30.61
CA THR A 194 15.86 4.22 31.07
C THR A 194 16.08 5.53 31.82
N ARG A 195 15.18 6.52 31.67
CA ARG A 195 15.27 7.81 32.34
C ARG A 195 14.34 7.94 33.55
N LYS A 196 13.18 7.27 33.51
CA LYS A 196 12.21 7.30 34.59
C LYS A 196 12.71 6.48 35.78
N VAL A 197 12.79 7.12 36.96
CA VAL A 197 13.21 6.49 38.23
C VAL A 197 12.04 6.51 39.19
N HIS A 198 11.81 5.42 39.90
CA HIS A 198 10.95 5.35 41.08
C HIS A 198 11.80 5.70 42.29
N ASN A 199 11.68 6.93 42.78
CA ASN A 199 12.57 7.49 43.79
C ASN A 199 12.47 6.80 45.15
N ASP A 200 11.34 6.17 45.45
CA ASP A 200 11.08 5.42 46.69
C ASP A 200 11.93 4.13 46.77
N VAL A 201 12.23 3.53 45.65
CA VAL A 201 13.04 2.29 45.55
C VAL A 201 14.38 2.48 44.84
N GLY A 202 14.62 3.63 44.23
CA GLY A 202 15.86 3.98 43.53
C GLY A 202 16.08 3.20 42.21
N MET A 203 15.02 2.60 41.67
CA MET A 203 15.11 1.78 40.46
C MET A 203 14.57 2.54 39.25
N ARG A 204 15.24 2.40 38.09
CA ARG A 204 14.66 2.84 36.81
C ARG A 204 13.55 1.87 36.40
N VAL A 205 12.59 2.35 35.63
CA VAL A 205 11.54 1.47 35.07
C VAL A 205 12.16 0.34 34.25
N ALA A 206 13.25 0.60 33.53
CA ALA A 206 13.98 -0.43 32.77
C ALA A 206 14.63 -1.53 33.62
N ASP A 207 14.77 -1.33 34.93
CA ASP A 207 15.43 -2.31 35.82
C ASP A 207 14.47 -3.39 36.31
N TYR A 208 13.15 -3.23 36.06
CA TYR A 208 12.15 -4.24 36.42
C TYR A 208 12.15 -5.42 35.44
N PRO A 209 12.23 -6.67 35.93
CA PRO A 209 12.27 -7.86 35.06
C PRO A 209 11.09 -7.94 34.07
N THR A 210 9.88 -7.56 34.49
CA THR A 210 8.69 -7.55 33.63
C THR A 210 8.84 -6.61 32.44
N ILE A 211 9.47 -5.44 32.65
CA ILE A 211 9.71 -4.48 31.58
C ILE A 211 10.77 -5.00 30.59
N GLN A 212 11.81 -5.65 31.13
CA GLN A 212 12.85 -6.29 30.30
C GLN A 212 12.26 -7.43 29.47
N ASP A 213 11.37 -8.24 30.06
CA ASP A 213 10.65 -9.31 29.37
C ASP A 213 9.79 -8.78 28.22
N TYR A 214 8.97 -7.75 28.48
CA TYR A 214 8.15 -7.11 27.44
C TYR A 214 8.99 -6.61 26.25
N VAL A 215 10.09 -5.93 26.54
CA VAL A 215 10.97 -5.38 25.49
C VAL A 215 11.68 -6.51 24.74
N GLY A 216 12.14 -7.53 25.45
CA GLY A 216 12.82 -8.70 24.89
C GLY A 216 11.91 -9.48 23.92
N GLU A 217 10.71 -9.85 24.35
CA GLU A 217 9.68 -10.51 23.51
C GLU A 217 9.38 -9.69 22.25
N CYS A 218 9.03 -8.42 22.43
CA CYS A 218 8.70 -7.53 21.31
C CYS A 218 9.85 -7.36 20.32
N LEU A 219 11.09 -7.33 20.79
CA LEU A 219 12.26 -7.23 19.92
C LEU A 219 12.48 -8.50 19.09
N ILE A 220 12.34 -9.66 19.71
CA ILE A 220 12.46 -10.98 19.04
C ILE A 220 11.41 -11.08 17.94
N ASP A 221 10.13 -10.82 18.26
CA ASP A 221 9.02 -10.93 17.32
C ASP A 221 9.14 -9.92 16.17
N THR A 222 9.56 -8.69 16.48
CA THR A 222 9.75 -7.68 15.44
C THR A 222 10.93 -8.03 14.52
N ASN A 223 12.01 -8.60 15.04
CA ASN A 223 13.12 -9.06 14.20
C ASN A 223 12.71 -10.26 13.34
N ALA A 224 11.92 -11.20 13.86
CA ALA A 224 11.34 -12.29 13.07
C ALA A 224 10.45 -11.74 11.95
N SER A 225 9.55 -10.81 12.26
CA SER A 225 8.70 -10.14 11.27
C SER A 225 9.50 -9.44 10.18
N ARG A 226 10.54 -8.69 10.54
CA ARG A 226 11.43 -8.02 9.57
C ARG A 226 12.15 -9.00 8.66
N SER A 227 12.68 -10.08 9.23
CA SER A 227 13.35 -11.14 8.46
C SER A 227 12.38 -11.77 7.46
N TYR A 228 11.13 -12.00 7.88
CA TYR A 228 10.10 -12.57 7.04
C TYR A 228 9.73 -11.65 5.86
N VAL A 229 9.62 -10.33 6.09
CA VAL A 229 9.42 -9.32 5.04
C VAL A 229 10.59 -9.32 4.05
N CYS A 230 11.84 -9.32 4.54
CA CYS A 230 13.02 -9.32 3.68
C CYS A 230 13.14 -10.60 2.82
N LEU A 231 12.81 -11.76 3.40
CA LEU A 231 12.80 -13.03 2.66
C LEU A 231 11.74 -13.03 1.55
N ALA A 232 10.56 -12.51 1.84
CA ALA A 232 9.48 -12.39 0.85
C ALA A 232 9.86 -11.41 -0.28
N ALA A 233 10.43 -10.27 0.06
CA ALA A 233 10.93 -9.30 -0.92
C ALA A 233 12.01 -9.92 -1.81
N LYS A 234 12.98 -10.65 -1.22
CA LYS A 234 14.00 -11.35 -1.98
C LYS A 234 13.40 -12.41 -2.91
N ALA A 235 12.40 -13.16 -2.47
CA ALA A 235 11.74 -14.15 -3.33
C ALA A 235 11.01 -13.50 -4.52
N LEU A 236 10.45 -12.30 -4.34
CA LEU A 236 9.89 -11.51 -5.44
C LEU A 236 10.98 -11.05 -6.42
N ASP A 237 12.11 -10.56 -5.93
CA ASP A 237 13.24 -10.19 -6.76
C ASP A 237 13.78 -11.38 -7.56
N ASP A 238 13.93 -12.54 -6.94
CA ASP A 238 14.38 -13.77 -7.58
C ASP A 238 13.41 -14.23 -8.68
N GLN A 239 12.10 -14.01 -8.53
CA GLN A 239 11.09 -14.32 -9.54
C GLN A 239 11.12 -13.37 -10.74
N THR A 240 11.45 -12.13 -10.52
CA THR A 240 11.43 -11.10 -11.57
C THR A 240 12.77 -10.97 -12.29
N ASN A 241 13.81 -11.69 -11.85
CA ASN A 241 15.18 -11.46 -12.26
C ASN A 241 15.68 -10.02 -12.04
N ASN A 242 14.86 -9.19 -11.44
CA ASN A 242 15.11 -7.80 -11.04
C ASN A 242 15.73 -6.89 -12.13
N CYS A 243 15.57 -7.22 -13.43
CA CYS A 243 16.26 -6.53 -14.50
C CYS A 243 15.37 -5.69 -15.40
N ASP A 244 14.17 -6.15 -15.78
CA ASP A 244 13.42 -5.52 -16.88
C ASP A 244 11.99 -5.10 -16.52
N TRP A 245 11.62 -5.15 -15.25
CA TRP A 245 10.21 -4.97 -14.88
C TRP A 245 9.24 -5.84 -15.73
N ALA A 246 9.73 -7.02 -16.08
CA ALA A 246 8.93 -8.10 -16.64
C ALA A 246 8.67 -9.12 -15.53
N PRO A 247 7.82 -8.78 -14.52
CA PRO A 247 7.73 -9.52 -13.26
C PRO A 247 7.27 -10.97 -13.41
N HIS A 248 6.97 -11.41 -14.63
CA HIS A 248 6.39 -12.74 -14.87
C HIS A 248 6.85 -13.38 -16.17
N ALA A 249 7.93 -12.90 -16.77
CA ALA A 249 8.49 -13.50 -17.96
C ALA A 249 8.90 -14.97 -17.70
N GLU A 250 9.44 -15.26 -16.51
CA GLU A 250 9.78 -16.62 -16.09
C GLU A 250 9.59 -16.80 -14.57
N ILE A 251 8.74 -17.72 -14.16
CA ILE A 251 8.60 -18.15 -12.78
C ILE A 251 9.62 -19.22 -12.49
N SER A 252 10.71 -18.87 -11.80
CA SER A 252 11.81 -19.82 -11.61
C SER A 252 11.56 -20.88 -10.54
N HIS A 253 10.85 -20.60 -9.45
CA HIS A 253 10.82 -21.51 -8.29
C HIS A 253 9.45 -21.73 -7.62
N LEU A 254 8.53 -20.79 -7.67
CA LEU A 254 7.23 -20.92 -7.00
C LEU A 254 6.09 -20.42 -7.90
N PRO A 255 4.94 -21.13 -7.90
CA PRO A 255 3.74 -20.62 -8.56
C PRO A 255 3.32 -19.25 -7.96
N ARG A 256 2.77 -18.40 -8.79
CA ARG A 256 2.29 -17.07 -8.39
C ARG A 256 1.36 -17.11 -7.17
N THR A 257 0.41 -18.04 -7.17
CA THR A 257 -0.53 -18.23 -6.05
C THR A 257 0.18 -18.60 -4.74
N ALA A 258 1.28 -19.35 -4.80
CA ALA A 258 2.07 -19.66 -3.61
C ALA A 258 2.78 -18.43 -3.06
N ILE A 259 3.33 -17.56 -3.91
CA ILE A 259 3.94 -16.30 -3.49
C ILE A 259 2.91 -15.36 -2.88
N LEU A 260 1.74 -15.18 -3.50
CA LEU A 260 0.67 -14.35 -2.95
C LEU A 260 0.23 -14.83 -1.56
N ASN A 261 0.04 -16.13 -1.39
CA ASN A 261 -0.31 -16.70 -0.10
C ASN A 261 0.77 -16.39 0.96
N TRP A 262 2.04 -16.48 0.60
CA TRP A 262 3.15 -16.11 1.47
C TRP A 262 3.12 -14.61 1.83
N LEU A 263 2.89 -13.72 0.86
CA LEU A 263 2.80 -12.28 1.10
C LEU A 263 1.65 -11.92 2.03
N TRP A 264 0.50 -12.58 1.91
CA TRP A 264 -0.61 -12.42 2.84
C TRP A 264 -0.25 -12.87 4.26
N GLN A 265 0.52 -13.95 4.41
CA GLN A 265 1.04 -14.39 5.72
C GLN A 265 2.00 -13.35 6.32
N VAL A 266 2.90 -12.79 5.51
CA VAL A 266 3.80 -11.70 5.92
C VAL A 266 3.01 -10.50 6.42
N LYS A 267 2.00 -10.09 5.67
CA LYS A 267 1.09 -8.99 6.05
C LYS A 267 0.35 -9.29 7.36
N PHE A 268 -0.24 -10.48 7.46
CA PHE A 268 -0.97 -10.90 8.65
C PHE A 268 -0.07 -10.88 9.89
N PHE A 269 1.11 -11.49 9.80
CA PHE A 269 2.06 -11.56 10.91
C PHE A 269 2.52 -10.16 11.34
N SER A 270 2.93 -9.32 10.40
CA SER A 270 3.43 -7.97 10.69
C SER A 270 2.36 -7.06 11.31
N SER A 271 1.10 -7.15 10.84
CA SER A 271 -0.01 -6.36 11.40
C SER A 271 -0.38 -6.81 12.82
N LYS A 272 -0.35 -8.11 13.09
CA LYS A 272 -0.57 -8.65 14.44
C LYS A 272 0.57 -8.25 15.39
N ASN A 273 1.81 -8.36 14.92
CA ASN A 273 2.99 -7.99 15.70
C ASN A 273 2.97 -6.51 16.11
N VAL A 274 2.70 -5.58 15.20
CA VAL A 274 2.70 -4.16 15.54
C VAL A 274 1.66 -3.82 16.61
N THR A 275 0.49 -4.44 16.55
CA THR A 275 -0.56 -4.26 17.56
C THR A 275 -0.09 -4.74 18.94
N HIS A 276 0.50 -5.94 18.99
CA HIS A 276 1.06 -6.51 20.23
C HIS A 276 2.20 -5.64 20.80
N VAL A 277 3.15 -5.23 19.94
CA VAL A 277 4.28 -4.41 20.36
C VAL A 277 3.83 -3.06 20.91
N VAL A 278 2.94 -2.36 20.23
CA VAL A 278 2.47 -1.04 20.67
C VAL A 278 1.75 -1.15 22.01
N ASP A 279 0.90 -2.15 22.19
CA ASP A 279 0.21 -2.41 23.45
C ASP A 279 1.22 -2.67 24.60
N LYS A 280 2.16 -3.57 24.41
CA LYS A 280 3.22 -3.88 25.40
C LYS A 280 4.08 -2.67 25.73
N MET A 281 4.46 -1.90 24.73
CA MET A 281 5.28 -0.70 24.91
C MET A 281 4.51 0.41 25.64
N LEU A 282 3.21 0.51 25.43
CA LEU A 282 2.35 1.41 26.20
C LEU A 282 2.31 1.00 27.67
N HIS A 283 2.08 -0.28 27.98
CA HIS A 283 2.11 -0.80 29.35
C HIS A 283 3.48 -0.61 30.03
N ALA A 284 4.59 -0.73 29.29
CA ALA A 284 5.91 -0.47 29.84
C ALA A 284 6.18 1.00 30.18
N CYS A 285 5.45 1.91 29.55
CA CYS A 285 5.57 3.35 29.83
C CYS A 285 4.64 3.85 30.97
N GLY A 286 3.60 3.09 31.32
CA GLY A 286 2.61 3.40 32.37
C GLY A 286 1.31 3.99 31.83
#